data_27ae0b764a81bcfed78342eb7f8c9111
#
_entry.id   27ae0b764a81bcfed78342eb7f8c9111
#
_cell.length_a   1.000
_cell.length_b   1.000
_cell.length_c   1.000
_cell.angle_alpha   90.00
_cell.angle_beta   90.00
_cell.angle_gamma   90.00
#
_symmetry.space_group_name_H-M   'P 1'
#
loop_
_entity.id
_entity.type
_entity.pdbx_description
1 polymer ?
#
loop_
_entity_poly.entity_id
_entity_poly.type
_entity_poly.pdbx_seq_one_letter_code
_entity_poly.pdbx_strand_id
1 'polypeptide(L)'
;MMPNSDEYPIVRRPHLVNPALSSIRVILAIKNFAKVQGVCHIGLGVTALNTMRVLRRHGIQCEAWSAQTAKELYTLISRDERINPNRPVTHVIISAPSWVQPVSFGDFSHRWPNIEFVQLNHSGTAYLSIDKYGIRNIREVLELSHALHNVKVAGNNQRFTKWALDAFGITVLYLPNLYDTTTFVNPVIQRKDYDPLRIGSFGAGRPWKNLLTAAESAVQIARRMNVSLELYVNTMRPDGGERQIESRTELFNNLPHAKLIEVPWVLWPKFRKIVATMDLLISPSFDETFCVIAADGIAEGVPSVATGAMEWLPHSWYCAPYDPSSATAVGMGLLHNRIGAIQDGRTDLVHFVNRGIATWTDYLTSHG
;
A
#
# COMPACT_ATOMS: atom_id res chain seq x y z
N MET A 1 -9.79 6.74 -15.61
CA MET A 1 -10.10 5.41 -16.12
C MET A 1 -9.13 4.44 -15.50
N MET A 2 -9.60 3.39 -14.81
CA MET A 2 -8.73 2.26 -14.54
C MET A 2 -8.37 1.62 -15.89
N PRO A 3 -7.12 1.18 -16.11
CA PRO A 3 -6.80 0.40 -17.30
C PRO A 3 -7.70 -0.84 -17.33
N ASN A 4 -8.19 -1.18 -18.52
CA ASN A 4 -8.95 -2.40 -18.73
C ASN A 4 -8.15 -3.59 -18.18
N SER A 5 -8.84 -4.52 -17.53
CA SER A 5 -8.25 -5.75 -16.97
C SER A 5 -7.52 -6.61 -17.99
N ASP A 6 -7.68 -6.30 -19.28
CA ASP A 6 -7.17 -7.08 -20.40
C ASP A 6 -5.79 -6.66 -20.90
N GLU A 7 -5.20 -5.57 -20.36
CA GLU A 7 -3.87 -5.10 -20.79
C GLU A 7 -2.68 -5.96 -20.27
N TYR A 8 -2.95 -6.98 -19.44
CA TYR A 8 -1.90 -7.86 -18.92
C TYR A 8 -2.30 -9.32 -19.06
N PRO A 9 -1.56 -10.15 -19.83
CA PRO A 9 -1.86 -11.55 -19.99
C PRO A 9 -1.78 -12.29 -18.65
N ILE A 10 -2.87 -12.89 -18.23
CA ILE A 10 -2.94 -13.74 -17.04
C ILE A 10 -2.33 -15.09 -17.41
N VAL A 11 -1.12 -15.37 -16.95
CA VAL A 11 -0.53 -16.71 -17.05
C VAL A 11 -1.32 -17.62 -16.08
N ARG A 12 -2.22 -18.41 -16.64
CA ARG A 12 -2.95 -19.44 -15.91
C ARG A 12 -2.03 -20.62 -15.65
N ARG A 13 -1.53 -20.78 -14.41
CA ARG A 13 -1.14 -22.10 -13.92
C ARG A 13 -2.37 -22.71 -13.23
N PRO A 14 -2.75 -23.96 -13.54
CA PRO A 14 -3.85 -24.61 -12.83
C PRO A 14 -3.36 -24.96 -11.41
N HIS A 15 -3.67 -24.10 -10.44
CA HIS A 15 -3.67 -24.51 -9.05
C HIS A 15 -4.95 -25.33 -8.82
N LEU A 16 -4.87 -26.41 -8.07
CA LEU A 16 -6.04 -27.13 -7.56
C LEU A 16 -6.96 -26.11 -6.88
N VAL A 17 -8.03 -25.73 -7.55
CA VAL A 17 -9.01 -24.79 -7.01
C VAL A 17 -9.71 -25.50 -5.86
N ASN A 18 -9.57 -24.96 -4.65
CA ASN A 18 -10.37 -25.43 -3.52
C ASN A 18 -11.86 -25.22 -3.85
N PRO A 19 -12.69 -26.29 -3.91
CA PRO A 19 -14.10 -26.16 -4.28
C PRO A 19 -14.85 -25.13 -3.42
N ALA A 20 -14.48 -24.99 -2.13
CA ALA A 20 -15.05 -24.02 -1.22
C ALA A 20 -14.84 -22.56 -1.66
N LEU A 21 -13.79 -22.27 -2.44
CA LEU A 21 -13.49 -20.92 -2.93
C LEU A 21 -14.25 -20.58 -4.22
N SER A 22 -14.78 -21.56 -4.94
CA SER A 22 -15.43 -21.34 -6.24
C SER A 22 -16.75 -20.57 -6.15
N SER A 23 -17.45 -20.66 -5.02
CA SER A 23 -18.68 -19.94 -4.73
C SER A 23 -18.45 -18.53 -4.16
N ILE A 24 -17.22 -18.21 -3.78
CA ILE A 24 -16.87 -16.93 -3.16
C ILE A 24 -16.58 -15.90 -4.26
N ARG A 25 -17.27 -14.75 -4.18
CA ARG A 25 -17.03 -13.61 -5.04
C ARG A 25 -16.82 -12.34 -4.23
N VAL A 26 -15.59 -11.81 -4.29
CA VAL A 26 -15.11 -10.67 -3.51
C VAL A 26 -15.06 -9.42 -4.37
N ILE A 27 -15.61 -8.32 -3.88
CA ILE A 27 -15.48 -6.99 -4.45
C ILE A 27 -14.58 -6.15 -3.55
N LEU A 28 -13.46 -5.67 -4.09
CA LEU A 28 -12.63 -4.67 -3.44
C LEU A 28 -13.11 -3.28 -3.87
N ALA A 29 -13.91 -2.64 -3.02
CA ALA A 29 -14.47 -1.31 -3.29
C ALA A 29 -13.47 -0.23 -2.86
N ILE A 30 -13.06 0.62 -3.78
CA ILE A 30 -12.12 1.71 -3.56
C ILE A 30 -12.69 3.06 -3.95
N LYS A 31 -12.29 4.13 -3.24
CA LYS A 31 -12.64 5.50 -3.63
C LYS A 31 -11.92 5.90 -4.91
N ASN A 32 -12.65 6.50 -5.85
CA ASN A 32 -12.06 7.05 -7.07
C ASN A 32 -11.41 8.41 -6.81
N PHE A 33 -10.19 8.42 -6.33
CA PHE A 33 -9.45 9.65 -6.06
C PHE A 33 -9.01 10.40 -7.33
N ALA A 34 -8.85 9.70 -8.47
CA ALA A 34 -8.43 10.33 -9.71
C ALA A 34 -9.40 11.43 -10.18
N LYS A 35 -10.70 11.23 -10.00
CA LYS A 35 -11.72 12.25 -10.33
C LYS A 35 -11.74 13.43 -9.35
N VAL A 36 -11.31 13.22 -8.09
CA VAL A 36 -11.39 14.25 -7.03
C VAL A 36 -10.10 15.07 -6.96
N GLN A 37 -8.95 14.43 -7.14
CA GLN A 37 -7.63 15.03 -6.90
C GLN A 37 -6.75 15.12 -8.15
N GLY A 38 -7.23 14.70 -9.32
CA GLY A 38 -6.44 14.64 -10.55
C GLY A 38 -5.28 13.63 -10.49
N VAL A 39 -5.27 12.72 -9.51
CA VAL A 39 -4.21 11.74 -9.28
C VAL A 39 -4.53 10.44 -10.01
N CYS A 40 -3.67 10.01 -10.92
CA CYS A 40 -3.90 8.84 -11.76
C CYS A 40 -3.97 7.52 -10.98
N HIS A 41 -2.98 7.27 -10.11
CA HIS A 41 -2.95 6.10 -9.24
C HIS A 41 -2.45 6.50 -7.86
N ILE A 42 -3.11 6.03 -6.82
CA ILE A 42 -2.67 6.16 -5.43
C ILE A 42 -2.48 4.77 -4.82
N GLY A 43 -1.75 4.69 -3.71
CA GLY A 43 -1.41 3.43 -3.06
C GLY A 43 -2.60 2.50 -2.82
N LEU A 44 -3.78 3.03 -2.48
CA LEU A 44 -5.00 2.22 -2.28
C LEU A 44 -5.47 1.50 -3.55
N GLY A 45 -5.44 2.19 -4.70
CA GLY A 45 -5.79 1.57 -5.98
C GLY A 45 -4.77 0.50 -6.40
N VAL A 46 -3.50 0.77 -6.19
CA VAL A 46 -2.41 -0.20 -6.45
C VAL A 46 -2.55 -1.42 -5.54
N THR A 47 -2.84 -1.21 -4.25
CA THR A 47 -3.08 -2.30 -3.30
C THR A 47 -4.26 -3.16 -3.70
N ALA A 48 -5.42 -2.56 -4.03
CA ALA A 48 -6.59 -3.31 -4.45
C ALA A 48 -6.32 -4.13 -5.73
N LEU A 49 -5.61 -3.55 -6.71
CA LEU A 49 -5.24 -4.23 -7.94
C LEU A 49 -4.32 -5.43 -7.68
N ASN A 50 -3.32 -5.28 -6.82
CA ASN A 50 -2.42 -6.38 -6.44
C ASN A 50 -3.17 -7.47 -5.67
N THR A 51 -3.97 -7.09 -4.66
CA THR A 51 -4.78 -8.04 -3.89
C THR A 51 -5.72 -8.82 -4.80
N MET A 52 -6.44 -8.16 -5.70
CA MET A 52 -7.29 -8.80 -6.69
C MET A 52 -6.53 -9.83 -7.55
N ARG A 53 -5.35 -9.47 -8.07
CA ARG A 53 -4.54 -10.37 -8.89
C ARG A 53 -4.07 -11.60 -8.13
N VAL A 54 -3.63 -11.41 -6.90
CA VAL A 54 -3.17 -12.52 -6.04
C VAL A 54 -4.33 -13.44 -5.70
N LEU A 55 -5.47 -12.91 -5.23
CA LEU A 55 -6.66 -13.71 -4.91
C LEU A 55 -7.16 -14.51 -6.13
N ARG A 56 -7.22 -13.89 -7.31
CA ARG A 56 -7.61 -14.58 -8.55
C ARG A 56 -6.69 -15.75 -8.90
N ARG A 57 -5.38 -15.62 -8.69
CA ARG A 57 -4.44 -16.74 -8.91
C ARG A 57 -4.65 -17.90 -7.96
N HIS A 58 -5.23 -17.64 -6.80
CA HIS A 58 -5.58 -18.65 -5.81
C HIS A 58 -7.03 -19.17 -5.94
N GLY A 59 -7.67 -18.88 -7.09
CA GLY A 59 -8.99 -19.42 -7.42
C GLY A 59 -10.16 -18.64 -6.83
N ILE A 60 -9.92 -17.52 -6.14
CA ILE A 60 -10.98 -16.67 -5.59
C ILE A 60 -11.45 -15.69 -6.68
N GLN A 61 -12.76 -15.64 -6.92
CA GLN A 61 -13.34 -14.65 -7.81
C GLN A 61 -13.27 -13.27 -7.12
N CYS A 62 -12.42 -12.38 -7.63
CA CYS A 62 -12.19 -11.07 -7.03
C CYS A 62 -12.19 -9.98 -8.09
N GLU A 63 -12.87 -8.87 -7.81
CA GLU A 63 -12.95 -7.69 -8.67
C GLU A 63 -12.61 -6.42 -7.88
N ALA A 64 -12.04 -5.42 -8.54
CA ALA A 64 -11.81 -4.11 -7.95
C ALA A 64 -12.80 -3.11 -8.57
N TRP A 65 -13.69 -2.57 -7.75
CA TRP A 65 -14.66 -1.57 -8.15
C TRP A 65 -14.29 -0.19 -7.61
N SER A 66 -14.51 0.83 -8.43
CA SER A 66 -14.20 2.22 -8.09
C SER A 66 -15.50 3.02 -8.00
N ALA A 67 -15.75 3.60 -6.83
CA ALA A 67 -16.90 4.47 -6.58
C ALA A 67 -16.45 5.77 -5.88
N GLN A 68 -17.21 6.85 -6.05
CA GLN A 68 -16.94 8.12 -5.38
C GLN A 68 -17.71 8.26 -4.07
N THR A 69 -18.89 7.66 -4.00
CA THR A 69 -19.82 7.77 -2.88
C THR A 69 -20.43 6.42 -2.54
N ALA A 70 -20.94 6.28 -1.32
CA ALA A 70 -21.71 5.10 -0.90
C ALA A 70 -22.91 4.86 -1.82
N LYS A 71 -23.59 5.92 -2.29
CA LYS A 71 -24.72 5.81 -3.24
C LYS A 71 -24.29 5.21 -4.58
N GLU A 72 -23.12 5.57 -5.09
CA GLU A 72 -22.57 4.97 -6.33
C GLU A 72 -22.24 3.49 -6.11
N LEU A 73 -21.64 3.14 -4.97
CA LEU A 73 -21.39 1.74 -4.61
C LEU A 73 -22.69 0.94 -4.50
N TYR A 74 -23.72 1.48 -3.84
CA TYR A 74 -25.06 0.88 -3.80
C TYR A 74 -25.59 0.59 -5.21
N THR A 75 -25.47 1.55 -6.11
CA THR A 75 -25.92 1.41 -7.50
C THR A 75 -25.14 0.32 -8.25
N LEU A 76 -23.83 0.22 -8.03
CA LEU A 76 -23.01 -0.82 -8.62
C LEU A 76 -23.41 -2.21 -8.14
N ILE A 77 -23.61 -2.41 -6.84
CA ILE A 77 -24.06 -3.70 -6.28
C ILE A 77 -25.45 -4.06 -6.83
N SER A 78 -26.40 -3.11 -6.81
CA SER A 78 -27.76 -3.35 -7.34
C SER A 78 -27.78 -3.69 -8.84
N ARG A 79 -26.86 -3.10 -9.60
CA ARG A 79 -26.70 -3.39 -11.03
C ARG A 79 -26.12 -4.80 -11.23
N ASP A 80 -25.12 -5.15 -10.45
CA ASP A 80 -24.47 -6.46 -10.53
C ASP A 80 -25.42 -7.59 -10.17
N GLU A 81 -26.23 -7.43 -9.11
CA GLU A 81 -27.27 -8.37 -8.69
C GLU A 81 -28.23 -8.70 -9.85
N ARG A 82 -28.58 -7.71 -10.67
CA ARG A 82 -29.47 -7.91 -11.84
C ARG A 82 -28.78 -8.57 -13.02
N ILE A 83 -27.52 -8.27 -13.25
CA ILE A 83 -26.77 -8.74 -14.43
C ILE A 83 -26.19 -10.14 -14.17
N ASN A 84 -25.82 -10.44 -12.94
CA ASN A 84 -25.13 -11.67 -12.54
C ASN A 84 -25.90 -12.46 -11.46
N PRO A 85 -27.20 -12.78 -11.64
CA PRO A 85 -28.02 -13.41 -10.60
C PRO A 85 -27.51 -14.80 -10.18
N ASN A 86 -26.82 -15.50 -11.09
CA ASN A 86 -26.25 -16.84 -10.86
C ASN A 86 -24.83 -16.80 -10.26
N ARG A 87 -24.28 -15.60 -10.03
CA ARG A 87 -22.95 -15.39 -9.46
C ARG A 87 -22.99 -14.23 -8.46
N PRO A 88 -23.73 -14.40 -7.36
CA PRO A 88 -23.92 -13.32 -6.39
C PRO A 88 -22.58 -12.90 -5.77
N VAL A 89 -22.46 -11.62 -5.45
CA VAL A 89 -21.38 -11.11 -4.60
C VAL A 89 -21.56 -11.67 -3.20
N THR A 90 -20.49 -12.17 -2.60
CA THR A 90 -20.50 -12.69 -1.23
C THR A 90 -19.85 -11.73 -0.24
N HIS A 91 -18.82 -11.00 -0.67
CA HIS A 91 -18.08 -10.07 0.17
C HIS A 91 -17.82 -8.74 -0.55
N VAL A 92 -18.03 -7.63 0.15
CA VAL A 92 -17.66 -6.28 -0.29
C VAL A 92 -16.68 -5.70 0.71
N ILE A 93 -15.40 -5.63 0.32
CA ILE A 93 -14.32 -5.09 1.15
C ILE A 93 -14.14 -3.62 0.79
N ILE A 94 -14.52 -2.73 1.68
CA ILE A 94 -14.51 -1.28 1.47
C ILE A 94 -13.19 -0.71 1.99
N SER A 95 -12.28 -0.41 1.08
CA SER A 95 -10.95 0.15 1.37
C SER A 95 -11.00 1.67 1.58
N ALA A 96 -10.23 2.17 2.55
CA ALA A 96 -10.24 3.57 2.97
C ALA A 96 -11.64 4.08 3.28
N PRO A 97 -12.27 3.58 4.33
CA PRO A 97 -13.72 3.63 4.54
C PRO A 97 -14.28 5.03 4.84
N SER A 98 -13.46 6.05 5.05
CA SER A 98 -13.93 7.42 5.38
C SER A 98 -14.91 8.02 4.35
N TRP A 99 -15.01 7.46 3.16
CA TRP A 99 -15.95 7.87 2.12
C TRP A 99 -17.31 7.15 2.18
N VAL A 100 -17.42 6.10 3.00
CA VAL A 100 -18.66 5.39 3.29
C VAL A 100 -19.00 5.63 4.76
N GLN A 101 -20.07 6.35 4.99
CA GLN A 101 -20.51 6.68 6.36
C GLN A 101 -21.06 5.43 7.07
N PRO A 102 -20.98 5.34 8.40
CA PRO A 102 -21.51 4.18 9.15
C PRO A 102 -22.96 3.83 8.83
N VAL A 103 -23.83 4.83 8.68
CA VAL A 103 -25.23 4.61 8.29
C VAL A 103 -25.38 3.83 6.98
N SER A 104 -24.47 4.03 6.02
CA SER A 104 -24.49 3.32 4.75
C SER A 104 -24.13 1.83 4.91
N PHE A 105 -23.31 1.46 5.90
CA PHE A 105 -23.08 0.05 6.23
C PHE A 105 -24.35 -0.61 6.74
N GLY A 106 -25.14 0.10 7.56
CA GLY A 106 -26.45 -0.36 8.00
C GLY A 106 -27.42 -0.57 6.82
N ASP A 107 -27.52 0.42 5.93
CA ASP A 107 -28.37 0.35 4.73
C ASP A 107 -27.94 -0.83 3.82
N PHE A 108 -26.65 -1.03 3.61
CA PHE A 108 -26.13 -2.15 2.80
C PHE A 108 -26.44 -3.49 3.44
N SER A 109 -26.23 -3.62 4.75
CA SER A 109 -26.49 -4.83 5.52
C SER A 109 -27.97 -5.25 5.43
N HIS A 110 -28.89 -4.32 5.64
CA HIS A 110 -30.32 -4.59 5.54
C HIS A 110 -30.78 -4.94 4.12
N ARG A 111 -30.22 -4.28 3.11
CA ARG A 111 -30.58 -4.52 1.70
C ARG A 111 -30.02 -5.84 1.16
N TRP A 112 -28.85 -6.25 1.63
CA TRP A 112 -28.14 -7.46 1.18
C TRP A 112 -27.66 -8.29 2.39
N PRO A 113 -28.58 -8.99 3.09
CA PRO A 113 -28.23 -9.74 4.30
C PRO A 113 -27.26 -10.91 4.05
N ASN A 114 -27.13 -11.37 2.81
CA ASN A 114 -26.23 -12.45 2.41
C ASN A 114 -24.88 -11.95 1.87
N ILE A 115 -24.63 -10.65 1.85
CA ILE A 115 -23.34 -10.07 1.50
C ILE A 115 -22.64 -9.60 2.78
N GLU A 116 -21.40 -10.03 3.00
CA GLU A 116 -20.59 -9.49 4.08
C GLU A 116 -19.90 -8.19 3.67
N PHE A 117 -20.10 -7.13 4.45
CA PHE A 117 -19.53 -5.81 4.24
C PHE A 117 -18.41 -5.56 5.22
N VAL A 118 -17.18 -5.38 4.72
CA VAL A 118 -16.00 -5.20 5.55
C VAL A 118 -15.46 -3.79 5.40
N GLN A 119 -15.36 -3.06 6.50
CA GLN A 119 -14.61 -1.83 6.58
C GLN A 119 -13.12 -2.16 6.71
N LEU A 120 -12.33 -2.07 5.63
CA LEU A 120 -10.90 -2.34 5.66
C LEU A 120 -10.10 -1.05 5.85
N ASN A 121 -9.46 -0.91 7.02
CA ASN A 121 -8.65 0.24 7.38
C ASN A 121 -7.21 0.06 6.90
N HIS A 122 -6.74 1.06 6.13
CA HIS A 122 -5.36 1.16 5.63
C HIS A 122 -4.56 2.25 6.36
N SER A 123 -5.10 2.79 7.44
CA SER A 123 -4.49 3.90 8.17
C SER A 123 -3.73 3.39 9.38
N GLY A 124 -2.51 3.88 9.56
CA GLY A 124 -1.82 3.78 10.85
C GLY A 124 -2.37 4.80 11.85
N THR A 125 -1.95 4.68 13.10
CA THR A 125 -2.39 5.56 14.20
C THR A 125 -1.99 7.02 13.96
N ALA A 126 -0.85 7.27 13.32
CA ALA A 126 -0.42 8.62 12.97
C ALA A 126 -1.38 9.30 11.98
N TYR A 127 -1.92 8.55 11.00
CA TYR A 127 -2.93 9.08 10.10
C TYR A 127 -4.25 9.36 10.83
N LEU A 128 -4.68 8.44 11.69
CA LEU A 128 -5.91 8.60 12.46
C LEU A 128 -5.88 9.82 13.39
N SER A 129 -4.70 10.26 13.81
CA SER A 129 -4.55 11.46 14.66
C SER A 129 -4.92 12.76 13.94
N ILE A 130 -4.88 12.78 12.61
CA ILE A 130 -5.24 13.96 11.78
C ILE A 130 -6.52 13.75 10.96
N ASP A 131 -7.04 12.53 10.87
CA ASP A 131 -8.30 12.26 10.17
C ASP A 131 -9.49 12.65 11.06
N LYS A 132 -10.13 13.78 10.72
CA LYS A 132 -11.24 14.37 11.47
C LYS A 132 -12.36 13.39 11.84
N TYR A 133 -12.58 12.38 11.01
CA TYR A 133 -13.70 11.43 11.17
C TYR A 133 -13.25 9.98 11.34
N GLY A 134 -11.97 9.68 11.17
CA GLY A 134 -11.46 8.32 11.10
C GLY A 134 -11.81 7.50 12.34
N ILE A 135 -11.44 7.98 13.52
CA ILE A 135 -11.70 7.26 14.79
C ILE A 135 -13.21 7.11 15.03
N ARG A 136 -13.99 8.17 14.79
CA ARG A 136 -15.45 8.10 14.97
C ARG A 136 -16.08 7.08 14.04
N ASN A 137 -15.72 7.10 12.75
CA ASN A 137 -16.24 6.15 11.76
C ASN A 137 -15.89 4.70 12.12
N ILE A 138 -14.64 4.46 12.59
CA ILE A 138 -14.23 3.13 13.03
C ILE A 138 -15.09 2.66 14.20
N ARG A 139 -15.25 3.50 15.24
CA ARG A 139 -16.05 3.17 16.42
C ARG A 139 -17.50 2.87 16.07
N GLU A 140 -18.15 3.73 15.28
CA GLU A 140 -19.53 3.57 14.89
C GLU A 140 -19.77 2.29 14.03
N VAL A 141 -18.81 1.92 13.17
CA VAL A 141 -18.92 0.63 12.42
C VAL A 141 -18.60 -0.56 13.30
N LEU A 142 -17.72 -0.43 14.30
CA LEU A 142 -17.54 -1.46 15.31
C LEU A 142 -18.82 -1.71 16.11
N GLU A 143 -19.51 -0.65 16.53
CA GLU A 143 -20.82 -0.75 17.19
C GLU A 143 -21.86 -1.46 16.29
N LEU A 144 -21.91 -1.11 14.99
CA LEU A 144 -22.77 -1.78 14.01
C LEU A 144 -22.41 -3.27 13.84
N SER A 145 -21.13 -3.63 13.88
CA SER A 145 -20.68 -5.01 13.71
C SER A 145 -21.13 -5.95 14.84
N HIS A 146 -21.49 -5.40 15.99
CA HIS A 146 -22.10 -6.16 17.08
C HIS A 146 -23.61 -6.43 16.86
N ALA A 147 -24.29 -5.50 16.18
CA ALA A 147 -25.72 -5.59 15.91
C ALA A 147 -26.05 -6.31 14.60
N LEU A 148 -25.13 -6.24 13.62
CA LEU A 148 -25.33 -6.72 12.25
C LEU A 148 -24.29 -7.80 11.94
N HIS A 149 -24.74 -9.05 11.80
CA HIS A 149 -23.88 -10.21 11.62
C HIS A 149 -22.98 -10.13 10.36
N ASN A 150 -23.42 -9.41 9.32
CA ASN A 150 -22.75 -9.28 8.03
C ASN A 150 -22.01 -7.94 7.88
N VAL A 151 -21.73 -7.20 8.96
CA VAL A 151 -20.85 -6.04 9.00
C VAL A 151 -19.62 -6.38 9.81
N LYS A 152 -18.44 -6.14 9.26
CA LYS A 152 -17.16 -6.41 9.91
C LYS A 152 -16.22 -5.21 9.79
N VAL A 153 -15.25 -5.13 10.71
CA VAL A 153 -14.12 -4.19 10.65
C VAL A 153 -12.84 -4.99 10.50
N ALA A 154 -11.95 -4.53 9.64
CA ALA A 154 -10.66 -5.13 9.41
C ALA A 154 -9.54 -4.07 9.39
N GLY A 155 -8.32 -4.50 9.70
CA GLY A 155 -7.09 -3.74 9.48
C GLY A 155 -6.15 -4.48 8.53
N ASN A 156 -5.39 -3.73 7.75
CA ASN A 156 -4.40 -4.29 6.84
C ASN A 156 -3.03 -4.54 7.50
N ASN A 157 -2.87 -4.21 8.78
CA ASN A 157 -1.67 -4.45 9.58
C ASN A 157 -2.02 -4.84 11.01
N GLN A 158 -1.12 -5.58 11.67
CA GLN A 158 -1.35 -6.09 13.01
C GLN A 158 -1.36 -5.00 14.08
N ARG A 159 -0.64 -3.90 13.89
CA ARG A 159 -0.66 -2.76 14.83
C ARG A 159 -2.03 -2.12 14.91
N PHE A 160 -2.74 -2.00 13.77
CA PHE A 160 -4.12 -1.50 13.78
C PHE A 160 -5.05 -2.46 14.53
N THR A 161 -4.94 -3.78 14.29
CA THR A 161 -5.79 -4.77 14.98
C THR A 161 -5.54 -4.76 16.49
N LYS A 162 -4.27 -4.67 16.90
CA LYS A 162 -3.90 -4.53 18.31
C LYS A 162 -4.43 -3.21 18.89
N TRP A 163 -4.24 -2.09 18.19
CA TRP A 163 -4.75 -0.80 18.63
C TRP A 163 -6.28 -0.79 18.80
N ALA A 164 -7.02 -1.41 17.89
CA ALA A 164 -8.47 -1.52 18.01
C ALA A 164 -8.89 -2.33 19.24
N LEU A 165 -8.18 -3.42 19.54
CA LEU A 165 -8.39 -4.21 20.73
C LEU A 165 -8.08 -3.41 22.00
N ASP A 166 -6.93 -2.74 22.05
CA ASP A 166 -6.48 -1.97 23.21
C ASP A 166 -7.38 -0.73 23.46
N ALA A 167 -7.84 -0.06 22.41
CA ALA A 167 -8.62 1.17 22.52
C ALA A 167 -10.12 0.95 22.71
N PHE A 168 -10.69 -0.10 22.12
CA PHE A 168 -12.13 -0.35 22.12
C PHE A 168 -12.53 -1.68 22.77
N GLY A 169 -11.58 -2.54 23.15
CA GLY A 169 -11.85 -3.87 23.66
C GLY A 169 -12.43 -4.84 22.61
N ILE A 170 -12.28 -4.54 21.31
CA ILE A 170 -12.92 -5.28 20.22
C ILE A 170 -11.87 -5.88 19.31
N THR A 171 -11.98 -7.20 19.09
CA THR A 171 -11.15 -7.89 18.10
C THR A 171 -11.67 -7.58 16.69
N VAL A 172 -10.80 -7.11 15.81
CA VAL A 172 -11.09 -6.85 14.39
C VAL A 172 -10.34 -7.84 13.52
N LEU A 173 -10.81 -8.04 12.29
CA LEU A 173 -10.17 -8.91 11.32
C LEU A 173 -8.80 -8.35 10.91
N TYR A 174 -7.87 -9.25 10.61
CA TYR A 174 -6.62 -8.91 9.96
C TYR A 174 -6.68 -9.34 8.49
N LEU A 175 -6.70 -8.38 7.56
CA LEU A 175 -6.71 -8.64 6.13
C LEU A 175 -5.54 -7.89 5.49
N PRO A 176 -4.35 -8.51 5.44
CA PRO A 176 -3.13 -7.85 4.97
C PRO A 176 -3.21 -7.50 3.48
N ASN A 177 -2.47 -6.45 3.10
CA ASN A 177 -2.26 -6.14 1.70
C ASN A 177 -1.50 -7.29 1.02
N LEU A 178 -1.97 -7.70 -0.16
CA LEU A 178 -1.26 -8.65 -0.99
C LEU A 178 -0.52 -7.91 -2.11
N TYR A 179 0.65 -8.40 -2.47
CA TYR A 179 1.45 -7.87 -3.57
C TYR A 179 1.73 -8.97 -4.60
N ASP A 180 1.66 -8.61 -5.89
CA ASP A 180 1.88 -9.55 -6.98
C ASP A 180 3.37 -9.84 -7.17
N THR A 181 3.88 -10.86 -6.49
CA THR A 181 5.29 -11.27 -6.52
C THR A 181 5.72 -11.91 -7.84
N THR A 182 4.79 -12.21 -8.75
CA THR A 182 5.15 -12.75 -10.08
C THR A 182 5.66 -11.68 -11.04
N THR A 183 5.62 -10.42 -10.63
CA THR A 183 6.07 -9.27 -11.43
C THR A 183 7.52 -8.87 -11.14
N PHE A 184 8.27 -9.66 -10.40
CA PHE A 184 9.69 -9.38 -10.13
C PHE A 184 10.51 -9.37 -11.42
N VAL A 185 11.30 -8.34 -11.59
CA VAL A 185 12.23 -8.22 -12.72
C VAL A 185 13.67 -8.40 -12.26
N ASN A 186 14.53 -8.90 -13.15
CA ASN A 186 15.95 -8.96 -12.84
C ASN A 186 16.53 -7.54 -12.80
N PRO A 187 17.23 -7.17 -11.72
CA PRO A 187 17.81 -5.84 -11.62
C PRO A 187 18.87 -5.62 -12.70
N VAL A 188 18.77 -4.52 -13.41
CA VAL A 188 19.82 -4.07 -14.30
C VAL A 188 20.77 -3.21 -13.48
N ILE A 189 21.88 -3.80 -12.99
CA ILE A 189 22.88 -3.10 -12.21
C ILE A 189 24.03 -2.71 -13.15
N GLN A 190 23.87 -1.62 -13.88
CA GLN A 190 24.97 -1.03 -14.65
C GLN A 190 25.08 0.46 -14.34
N ARG A 191 25.57 0.76 -13.13
CA ARG A 191 26.04 2.10 -12.81
C ARG A 191 27.52 2.22 -13.22
N LYS A 192 27.85 3.30 -13.93
CA LYS A 192 29.25 3.69 -14.17
C LYS A 192 29.75 4.54 -13.01
N ASP A 193 31.04 4.52 -12.74
CA ASP A 193 31.63 5.21 -11.58
C ASP A 193 31.35 6.72 -11.54
N TYR A 194 31.12 7.33 -12.69
CA TYR A 194 30.82 8.77 -12.81
C TYR A 194 29.31 9.10 -12.88
N ASP A 195 28.43 8.09 -12.88
CA ASP A 195 27.00 8.33 -12.88
C ASP A 195 26.56 8.89 -11.49
N PRO A 196 25.60 9.83 -11.45
CA PRO A 196 25.05 10.28 -10.17
C PRO A 196 24.38 9.13 -9.43
N LEU A 197 24.49 9.14 -8.11
CA LEU A 197 23.72 8.24 -7.25
C LEU A 197 22.25 8.66 -7.30
N ARG A 198 21.37 7.75 -7.71
CA ARG A 198 19.94 7.99 -7.82
C ARG A 198 19.21 7.38 -6.64
N ILE A 199 18.67 8.24 -5.79
CA ILE A 199 17.91 7.83 -4.62
C ILE A 199 16.47 8.30 -4.76
N GLY A 200 15.51 7.40 -4.49
CA GLY A 200 14.07 7.71 -4.50
C GLY A 200 13.51 7.88 -3.09
N SER A 201 12.82 8.99 -2.83
CA SER A 201 12.01 9.21 -1.64
C SER A 201 10.59 9.61 -2.07
N PHE A 202 9.73 8.62 -2.26
CA PHE A 202 8.44 8.77 -2.92
C PHE A 202 7.26 8.67 -1.97
N GLY A 203 6.12 9.17 -2.44
CA GLY A 203 4.83 9.10 -1.77
C GLY A 203 4.28 10.48 -1.39
N ALA A 204 3.08 10.50 -0.77
CA ALA A 204 2.48 11.73 -0.30
C ALA A 204 3.32 12.36 0.83
N GLY A 205 3.46 13.68 0.81
CA GLY A 205 4.20 14.44 1.81
C GLY A 205 3.43 14.54 3.11
N ARG A 206 3.49 13.50 3.94
CA ARG A 206 2.85 13.47 5.26
C ARG A 206 3.87 13.70 6.36
N PRO A 207 3.51 14.31 7.49
CA PRO A 207 4.46 14.60 8.58
C PRO A 207 5.26 13.38 9.04
N TRP A 208 4.65 12.22 9.13
CA TRP A 208 5.30 10.98 9.58
C TRP A 208 6.14 10.27 8.51
N LYS A 209 6.16 10.76 7.26
CA LYS A 209 7.04 10.24 6.20
C LYS A 209 8.49 10.65 6.37
N ASN A 210 8.75 11.67 7.20
CA ASN A 210 10.09 12.08 7.60
C ASN A 210 11.01 12.44 6.42
N LEU A 211 10.48 13.30 5.54
CA LEU A 211 11.10 13.64 4.25
C LEU A 211 12.45 14.34 4.39
N LEU A 212 12.64 15.12 5.47
CA LEU A 212 13.91 15.83 5.72
C LEU A 212 15.01 14.84 6.09
N THR A 213 14.74 13.89 7.00
CA THR A 213 15.70 12.83 7.35
C THR A 213 16.07 11.98 6.13
N ALA A 214 15.10 11.65 5.26
CA ALA A 214 15.38 10.94 4.01
C ALA A 214 16.35 11.73 3.11
N ALA A 215 16.12 13.02 2.97
CA ALA A 215 16.93 13.91 2.15
C ALA A 215 18.35 14.07 2.72
N GLU A 216 18.47 14.31 4.02
CA GLU A 216 19.75 14.42 4.72
C GLU A 216 20.57 13.13 4.60
N SER A 217 19.94 11.97 4.81
CA SER A 217 20.58 10.67 4.66
C SER A 217 21.08 10.44 3.23
N ALA A 218 20.30 10.81 2.22
CA ALA A 218 20.71 10.72 0.81
C ALA A 218 21.96 11.56 0.53
N VAL A 219 22.01 12.79 1.05
CA VAL A 219 23.18 13.67 0.93
C VAL A 219 24.40 13.07 1.63
N GLN A 220 24.24 12.52 2.84
CA GLN A 220 25.33 11.87 3.58
C GLN A 220 25.86 10.63 2.84
N ILE A 221 25.00 9.79 2.26
CA ILE A 221 25.41 8.62 1.47
C ILE A 221 26.25 9.07 0.28
N ALA A 222 25.76 10.02 -0.52
CA ALA A 222 26.47 10.50 -1.70
C ALA A 222 27.85 11.11 -1.35
N ARG A 223 27.92 11.87 -0.26
CA ARG A 223 29.19 12.43 0.25
C ARG A 223 30.18 11.34 0.66
N ARG A 224 29.73 10.30 1.39
CA ARG A 224 30.58 9.17 1.79
C ARG A 224 31.07 8.34 0.60
N MET A 225 30.27 8.25 -0.45
CA MET A 225 30.64 7.59 -1.70
C MET A 225 31.46 8.48 -2.65
N ASN A 226 31.60 9.75 -2.34
CA ASN A 226 32.27 10.77 -3.18
C ASN A 226 31.67 10.82 -4.60
N VAL A 227 30.35 10.84 -4.72
CA VAL A 227 29.61 10.92 -5.99
C VAL A 227 28.56 12.03 -5.96
N SER A 228 28.12 12.50 -7.13
CA SER A 228 26.96 13.40 -7.22
C SER A 228 25.67 12.67 -6.89
N LEU A 229 24.65 13.42 -6.41
CA LEU A 229 23.34 12.92 -6.01
C LEU A 229 22.23 13.46 -6.91
N GLU A 230 21.33 12.59 -7.30
CA GLU A 230 19.99 12.92 -7.78
C GLU A 230 18.96 12.32 -6.80
N LEU A 231 18.28 13.16 -6.00
CA LEU A 231 17.20 12.73 -5.13
C LEU A 231 15.86 12.91 -5.84
N TYR A 232 15.20 11.81 -6.15
CA TYR A 232 13.89 11.75 -6.82
C TYR A 232 12.76 11.78 -5.81
N VAL A 233 11.81 12.70 -5.96
CA VAL A 233 10.75 12.95 -4.97
C VAL A 233 9.40 13.23 -5.63
N ASN A 234 8.31 13.16 -4.86
CA ASN A 234 6.98 13.62 -5.23
C ASN A 234 6.53 14.73 -4.27
N THR A 235 6.07 15.88 -4.76
CA THR A 235 5.58 16.99 -3.93
C THR A 235 4.11 17.33 -4.18
N MET A 236 3.49 16.84 -5.25
CA MET A 236 2.13 17.20 -5.67
C MET A 236 1.02 16.85 -4.65
N ARG A 237 1.32 16.02 -3.64
CA ARG A 237 0.39 15.66 -2.56
C ARG A 237 1.06 15.91 -1.21
N PRO A 238 0.97 17.12 -0.68
CA PRO A 238 1.60 17.45 0.58
C PRO A 238 0.92 16.80 1.80
N ASP A 239 -0.36 16.45 1.74
CA ASP A 239 -1.14 15.74 2.78
C ASP A 239 -0.78 16.17 4.22
N GLY A 240 -0.60 17.48 4.48
CA GLY A 240 -0.19 18.05 5.77
C GLY A 240 1.31 18.13 6.04
N GLY A 241 2.14 17.74 5.09
CA GLY A 241 3.60 17.79 5.20
C GLY A 241 4.26 18.93 4.41
N GLU A 242 3.55 20.02 4.16
CA GLU A 242 4.04 21.19 3.42
C GLU A 242 5.39 21.68 3.95
N ARG A 243 5.51 21.83 5.27
CA ARG A 243 6.74 22.27 5.92
C ARG A 243 7.92 21.33 5.71
N GLN A 244 7.68 20.02 5.69
CA GLN A 244 8.78 19.07 5.40
C GLN A 244 9.21 19.14 3.93
N ILE A 245 8.28 19.39 3.00
CA ILE A 245 8.60 19.59 1.59
C ILE A 245 9.43 20.87 1.42
N GLU A 246 9.03 21.97 2.05
CA GLU A 246 9.76 23.24 2.06
C GLU A 246 11.19 23.05 2.62
N SER A 247 11.31 22.47 3.82
CA SER A 247 12.60 22.24 4.48
C SER A 247 13.53 21.34 3.67
N ARG A 248 12.99 20.30 3.04
CA ARG A 248 13.74 19.44 2.12
C ARG A 248 14.23 20.22 0.90
N THR A 249 13.39 21.05 0.31
CA THR A 249 13.74 21.89 -0.83
C THR A 249 14.84 22.88 -0.46
N GLU A 250 14.71 23.51 0.71
CA GLU A 250 15.72 24.45 1.22
C GLU A 250 17.07 23.76 1.48
N LEU A 251 17.07 22.52 1.99
CA LEU A 251 18.30 21.72 2.15
C LEU A 251 19.07 21.57 0.84
N PHE A 252 18.37 21.47 -0.31
CA PHE A 252 19.02 21.30 -1.62
C PHE A 252 19.41 22.62 -2.28
N ASN A 253 18.94 23.76 -1.76
CA ASN A 253 19.35 25.05 -2.26
C ASN A 253 20.86 25.23 -2.06
N ASN A 254 21.56 25.48 -3.15
CA ASN A 254 23.01 25.71 -3.15
C ASN A 254 23.89 24.52 -2.68
N LEU A 255 23.35 23.29 -2.63
CA LEU A 255 24.18 22.12 -2.42
C LEU A 255 24.97 21.77 -3.70
N PRO A 256 26.31 21.85 -3.69
CA PRO A 256 27.09 21.43 -4.83
C PRO A 256 26.97 19.92 -5.01
N HIS A 257 26.88 19.46 -6.25
CA HIS A 257 26.83 18.04 -6.61
C HIS A 257 25.57 17.27 -6.13
N ALA A 258 24.50 17.97 -5.69
CA ALA A 258 23.22 17.36 -5.34
C ALA A 258 22.07 18.07 -6.05
N LYS A 259 21.14 17.27 -6.61
CA LYS A 259 19.94 17.77 -7.30
C LYS A 259 18.70 17.13 -6.72
N LEU A 260 17.66 17.93 -6.52
CA LEU A 260 16.31 17.47 -6.22
C LEU A 260 15.53 17.32 -7.53
N ILE A 261 15.04 16.13 -7.83
CA ILE A 261 14.31 15.81 -9.07
C ILE A 261 12.85 15.56 -8.73
N GLU A 262 11.98 16.46 -9.17
CA GLU A 262 10.55 16.29 -8.99
C GLU A 262 9.98 15.26 -9.97
N VAL A 263 9.31 14.25 -9.46
CA VAL A 263 8.61 13.21 -10.24
C VAL A 263 7.11 13.47 -10.19
N PRO A 264 6.45 13.71 -11.31
CA PRO A 264 5.00 13.88 -11.33
C PRO A 264 4.28 12.59 -10.95
N TRP A 265 3.05 12.71 -10.47
CA TRP A 265 2.18 11.55 -10.27
C TRP A 265 1.78 10.97 -11.62
N VAL A 266 2.17 9.72 -11.82
CA VAL A 266 1.94 8.99 -13.08
C VAL A 266 1.21 7.68 -12.80
N LEU A 267 0.76 7.01 -13.86
CA LEU A 267 0.19 5.66 -13.76
C LEU A 267 1.21 4.69 -13.14
N TRP A 268 0.74 3.76 -12.33
CA TRP A 268 1.59 2.82 -11.59
C TRP A 268 2.64 2.08 -12.46
N PRO A 269 2.33 1.55 -13.67
CA PRO A 269 3.37 0.91 -14.50
C PRO A 269 4.49 1.87 -14.92
N LYS A 270 4.15 3.16 -15.17
CA LYS A 270 5.16 4.18 -15.46
C LYS A 270 5.97 4.54 -14.23
N PHE A 271 5.34 4.61 -13.06
CA PHE A 271 6.02 4.84 -11.78
C PHE A 271 7.02 3.73 -11.48
N ARG A 272 6.66 2.45 -11.66
CA ARG A 272 7.57 1.32 -11.49
C ARG A 272 8.81 1.44 -12.38
N LYS A 273 8.66 1.89 -13.64
CA LYS A 273 9.81 2.14 -14.53
C LYS A 273 10.74 3.23 -13.99
N ILE A 274 10.20 4.25 -13.32
CA ILE A 274 11.02 5.27 -12.63
C ILE A 274 11.75 4.64 -11.44
N VAL A 275 11.04 3.87 -10.61
CA VAL A 275 11.66 3.15 -9.48
C VAL A 275 12.79 2.25 -9.94
N ALA A 276 12.64 1.54 -11.06
CA ALA A 276 13.67 0.67 -11.64
C ALA A 276 14.98 1.41 -12.00
N THR A 277 14.96 2.74 -12.14
CA THR A 277 16.16 3.54 -12.42
C THR A 277 16.89 4.01 -11.16
N MET A 278 16.37 3.71 -9.96
CA MET A 278 16.98 4.10 -8.69
C MET A 278 18.07 3.09 -8.26
N ASP A 279 19.05 3.59 -7.54
CA ASP A 279 20.04 2.75 -6.86
C ASP A 279 19.50 2.29 -5.49
N LEU A 280 18.74 3.16 -4.82
CA LEU A 280 18.23 2.97 -3.47
C LEU A 280 16.91 3.72 -3.30
N LEU A 281 16.00 3.20 -2.48
CA LEU A 281 14.88 3.94 -1.94
C LEU A 281 15.15 4.29 -0.47
N ILE A 282 14.63 5.44 0.00
CA ILE A 282 14.72 5.85 1.40
C ILE A 282 13.34 6.24 1.92
N SER A 283 12.86 5.53 2.92
CA SER A 283 11.56 5.74 3.58
C SER A 283 11.69 5.61 5.10
N PRO A 284 12.32 6.56 5.82
CA PRO A 284 12.51 6.50 7.27
C PRO A 284 11.25 6.94 8.01
N SER A 285 10.10 6.37 7.63
CA SER A 285 8.78 6.76 8.12
C SER A 285 8.59 6.36 9.59
N PHE A 286 7.94 7.22 10.39
CA PHE A 286 7.52 6.89 11.76
C PHE A 286 6.31 5.95 11.79
N ASP A 287 5.46 6.00 10.77
CA ASP A 287 4.26 5.16 10.66
C ASP A 287 4.00 4.75 9.21
N GLU A 288 3.77 3.46 9.02
CA GLU A 288 3.41 2.83 7.75
C GLU A 288 2.52 1.61 8.01
N THR A 289 1.71 1.25 7.04
CA THR A 289 0.92 0.02 7.13
C THR A 289 1.47 -1.10 6.25
N PHE A 290 1.88 -0.78 5.01
CA PHE A 290 2.48 -1.75 4.09
C PHE A 290 3.64 -1.16 3.28
N CYS A 291 3.57 0.11 2.89
CA CYS A 291 4.52 0.76 2.00
C CYS A 291 4.64 0.10 0.61
N VAL A 292 3.68 0.38 -0.25
CA VAL A 292 3.67 -0.12 -1.65
C VAL A 292 4.97 0.24 -2.39
N ILE A 293 5.58 1.39 -2.07
CA ILE A 293 6.80 1.87 -2.71
C ILE A 293 7.98 0.94 -2.43
N ALA A 294 8.11 0.44 -1.20
CA ALA A 294 9.14 -0.55 -0.86
C ALA A 294 8.92 -1.88 -1.60
N ALA A 295 7.66 -2.31 -1.73
CA ALA A 295 7.30 -3.50 -2.51
C ALA A 295 7.59 -3.32 -4.01
N ASP A 296 7.30 -2.13 -4.56
CA ASP A 296 7.66 -1.77 -5.94
C ASP A 296 9.18 -1.77 -6.13
N GLY A 297 9.94 -1.24 -5.15
CA GLY A 297 11.41 -1.31 -5.14
C GLY A 297 11.91 -2.75 -5.23
N ILE A 298 11.45 -3.62 -4.35
CA ILE A 298 11.81 -5.05 -4.37
C ILE A 298 11.48 -5.69 -5.71
N ALA A 299 10.29 -5.41 -6.26
CA ALA A 299 9.87 -5.95 -7.53
C ALA A 299 10.77 -5.51 -8.69
N GLU A 300 11.23 -4.26 -8.67
CA GLU A 300 12.15 -3.68 -9.67
C GLU A 300 13.64 -3.91 -9.36
N GLY A 301 13.99 -4.61 -8.27
CA GLY A 301 15.36 -4.88 -7.89
C GLY A 301 16.08 -3.68 -7.27
N VAL A 302 15.36 -2.87 -6.51
CA VAL A 302 15.87 -1.70 -5.78
C VAL A 302 15.61 -1.87 -4.28
N PRO A 303 16.66 -1.92 -3.44
CA PRO A 303 16.49 -2.04 -1.99
C PRO A 303 16.00 -0.73 -1.37
N SER A 304 15.47 -0.79 -0.14
CA SER A 304 14.91 0.35 0.56
C SER A 304 15.45 0.48 1.98
N VAL A 305 15.97 1.65 2.34
CA VAL A 305 16.12 2.01 3.76
C VAL A 305 14.72 2.22 4.33
N ALA A 306 14.41 1.56 5.42
CA ALA A 306 13.09 1.51 6.03
C ALA A 306 13.16 1.66 7.55
N THR A 307 12.05 1.52 8.23
CA THR A 307 11.96 1.46 9.69
C THR A 307 11.12 0.25 10.10
N GLY A 308 11.15 -0.11 11.37
CA GLY A 308 10.26 -1.13 11.93
C GLY A 308 8.76 -0.82 11.80
N ALA A 309 8.40 0.36 11.27
CA ALA A 309 7.04 0.64 10.86
C ALA A 309 6.57 -0.25 9.68
N MET A 310 7.48 -0.82 8.91
CA MET A 310 7.24 -1.73 7.79
C MET A 310 7.61 -3.16 8.19
N GLU A 311 6.78 -3.78 9.02
CA GLU A 311 7.02 -5.04 9.74
C GLU A 311 7.41 -6.24 8.86
N TRP A 312 7.14 -6.19 7.56
CA TRP A 312 7.38 -7.28 6.62
C TRP A 312 8.73 -7.20 5.89
N LEU A 313 9.48 -6.10 6.03
CA LEU A 313 10.79 -5.93 5.42
C LEU A 313 11.90 -6.59 6.26
N PRO A 314 13.04 -6.95 5.63
CA PRO A 314 14.18 -7.47 6.37
C PRO A 314 14.64 -6.51 7.48
N HIS A 315 14.93 -7.03 8.66
CA HIS A 315 15.40 -6.21 9.78
C HIS A 315 16.71 -5.47 9.48
N SER A 316 17.55 -6.02 8.60
CA SER A 316 18.78 -5.38 8.13
C SER A 316 18.54 -4.08 7.34
N TRP A 317 17.28 -3.82 6.93
CA TRP A 317 16.89 -2.60 6.22
C TRP A 317 16.40 -1.50 7.17
N TYR A 318 16.27 -1.80 8.48
CA TYR A 318 15.70 -0.86 9.44
C TYR A 318 16.74 0.13 9.95
N CYS A 319 16.36 1.39 9.91
CA CYS A 319 17.05 2.50 10.56
C CYS A 319 16.22 3.07 11.71
N ALA A 320 16.87 3.81 12.59
CA ALA A 320 16.18 4.68 13.52
C ALA A 320 15.61 5.90 12.77
N PRO A 321 14.28 6.13 12.80
CA PRO A 321 13.66 7.17 11.96
C PRO A 321 14.07 8.60 12.32
N TYR A 322 14.58 8.81 13.54
CA TYR A 322 15.04 10.10 14.05
C TYR A 322 16.53 10.34 13.87
N ASP A 323 17.26 9.38 13.27
CA ASP A 323 18.72 9.47 13.11
C ASP A 323 19.13 9.30 11.63
N PRO A 324 19.48 10.40 10.94
CA PRO A 324 19.96 10.35 9.56
C PRO A 324 21.24 9.52 9.41
N SER A 325 22.08 9.44 10.45
CA SER A 325 23.32 8.63 10.41
C SER A 325 23.00 7.14 10.41
N SER A 326 21.96 6.72 11.15
CA SER A 326 21.46 5.35 11.12
C SER A 326 20.94 5.00 9.72
N ALA A 327 20.09 5.85 9.13
CA ALA A 327 19.58 5.66 7.77
C ALA A 327 20.71 5.63 6.73
N THR A 328 21.73 6.47 6.89
CA THR A 328 22.94 6.48 6.06
C THR A 328 23.71 5.16 6.15
N ALA A 329 23.93 4.65 7.36
CA ALA A 329 24.66 3.40 7.57
C ALA A 329 23.94 2.21 6.91
N VAL A 330 22.63 2.12 7.10
CA VAL A 330 21.80 1.10 6.44
C VAL A 330 21.87 1.24 4.92
N GLY A 331 21.69 2.46 4.37
CA GLY A 331 21.74 2.71 2.93
C GLY A 331 23.08 2.32 2.30
N MET A 332 24.20 2.64 2.96
CA MET A 332 25.53 2.22 2.53
C MET A 332 25.68 0.69 2.51
N GLY A 333 25.17 0.00 3.55
CA GLY A 333 25.20 -1.47 3.60
C GLY A 333 24.37 -2.10 2.47
N LEU A 334 23.19 -1.56 2.19
CA LEU A 334 22.31 -2.03 1.10
C LEU A 334 22.94 -1.81 -0.29
N LEU A 335 23.61 -0.69 -0.49
CA LEU A 335 24.32 -0.40 -1.75
C LEU A 335 25.54 -1.32 -1.92
N HIS A 336 26.28 -1.58 -0.85
CA HIS A 336 27.47 -2.44 -0.88
C HIS A 336 27.11 -3.90 -1.21
N ASN A 337 26.00 -4.42 -0.64
CA ASN A 337 25.53 -5.78 -0.91
C ASN A 337 24.17 -5.76 -1.61
N ARG A 338 24.03 -5.00 -2.69
CA ARG A 338 22.75 -4.77 -3.36
C ARG A 338 22.04 -6.06 -3.79
N ILE A 339 22.78 -7.01 -4.35
CA ILE A 339 22.20 -8.29 -4.83
C ILE A 339 21.63 -9.08 -3.67
N GLY A 340 22.40 -9.27 -2.60
CA GLY A 340 21.93 -9.97 -1.39
C GLY A 340 20.72 -9.25 -0.76
N ALA A 341 20.77 -7.93 -0.63
CA ALA A 341 19.66 -7.15 -0.10
C ALA A 341 18.37 -7.37 -0.92
N ILE A 342 18.44 -7.31 -2.24
CA ILE A 342 17.27 -7.54 -3.11
C ILE A 342 16.71 -8.96 -2.89
N GLN A 343 17.57 -9.96 -2.74
CA GLN A 343 17.17 -11.34 -2.53
C GLN A 343 16.47 -11.52 -1.17
N ASP A 344 17.00 -10.91 -0.11
CA ASP A 344 16.38 -10.89 1.22
C ASP A 344 15.01 -10.23 1.17
N GLY A 345 14.91 -9.05 0.56
CA GLY A 345 13.64 -8.34 0.41
C GLY A 345 12.59 -9.13 -0.37
N ARG A 346 12.99 -9.83 -1.44
CA ARG A 346 12.10 -10.72 -2.21
C ARG A 346 11.61 -11.91 -1.40
N THR A 347 12.50 -12.52 -0.64
CA THR A 347 12.17 -13.64 0.25
C THR A 347 11.14 -13.21 1.29
N ASP A 348 11.35 -12.09 1.96
CA ASP A 348 10.45 -11.60 2.99
C ASP A 348 9.10 -11.16 2.41
N LEU A 349 9.09 -10.49 1.25
CA LEU A 349 7.84 -10.13 0.58
C LEU A 349 7.02 -11.35 0.15
N VAL A 350 7.68 -12.39 -0.39
CA VAL A 350 7.01 -13.66 -0.74
C VAL A 350 6.45 -14.34 0.51
N HIS A 351 7.20 -14.39 1.60
CA HIS A 351 6.73 -14.97 2.87
C HIS A 351 5.54 -14.18 3.44
N PHE A 352 5.60 -12.85 3.40
CA PHE A 352 4.50 -11.99 3.84
C PHE A 352 3.24 -12.24 3.01
N VAL A 353 3.35 -12.28 1.68
CA VAL A 353 2.23 -12.52 0.77
C VAL A 353 1.63 -13.92 0.99
N ASN A 354 2.46 -14.96 1.14
CA ASN A 354 1.98 -16.31 1.37
C ASN A 354 1.19 -16.43 2.69
N ARG A 355 1.69 -15.84 3.79
CA ARG A 355 0.93 -15.76 5.03
C ARG A 355 -0.37 -14.96 4.85
N GLY A 356 -0.30 -13.86 4.11
CA GLY A 356 -1.47 -13.05 3.81
C GLY A 356 -2.53 -13.81 3.03
N ILE A 357 -2.15 -14.63 2.04
CA ILE A 357 -3.08 -15.48 1.28
C ILE A 357 -3.77 -16.49 2.22
N ALA A 358 -3.03 -17.14 3.12
CA ALA A 358 -3.62 -18.03 4.10
C ALA A 358 -4.67 -17.30 4.95
N THR A 359 -4.32 -16.14 5.50
CA THR A 359 -5.24 -15.30 6.29
C THR A 359 -6.51 -14.92 5.51
N TRP A 360 -6.38 -14.50 4.25
CA TRP A 360 -7.53 -14.20 3.39
C TRP A 360 -8.39 -15.45 3.12
N THR A 361 -7.76 -16.58 2.84
CA THR A 361 -8.45 -17.84 2.57
C THR A 361 -9.22 -18.30 3.80
N ASP A 362 -8.59 -18.31 4.98
CA ASP A 362 -9.22 -18.69 6.24
C ASP A 362 -10.42 -17.81 6.55
N TYR A 363 -10.28 -16.49 6.37
CA TYR A 363 -11.40 -15.55 6.56
C TYR A 363 -12.55 -15.86 5.59
N LEU A 364 -12.26 -15.98 4.30
CA LEU A 364 -13.30 -16.18 3.27
C LEU A 364 -13.99 -17.53 3.36
N THR A 365 -13.36 -18.55 3.94
CA THR A 365 -13.95 -19.91 4.08
C THR A 365 -14.59 -20.15 5.44
N SER A 366 -14.31 -19.32 6.45
CA SER A 366 -14.87 -19.52 7.81
C SER A 366 -16.34 -19.11 7.93
N HIS A 367 -16.92 -18.47 6.92
CA HIS A 367 -18.27 -17.92 6.92
C HIS A 367 -19.15 -18.48 5.78
N GLY A 368 -18.71 -19.58 5.14
CA GLY A 368 -19.42 -20.31 4.09
C GLY A 368 -20.34 -21.41 4.62
#